data_0d4a9f2d4982c2b628ace565f5e597f3
#
_entry.id   0d4a9f2d4982c2b628ace565f5e597f3
#
_cell.length_a   1.000
_cell.length_b   1.000
_cell.length_c   1.000
_cell.angle_alpha   90.00
_cell.angle_beta   90.00
_cell.angle_gamma   90.00
#
_symmetry.space_group_name_H-M   'P 1'
#
loop_
_entity.id
_entity.type
_entity.pdbx_description
1 polymer ?
#
loop_
_entity_poly.entity_id
_entity_poly.type
_entity_poly.pdbx_seq_one_letter_code
_entity_poly.pdbx_strand_id
1 'polypeptide(L)'
;MEQATLDKGAEDARPARRKPESLAKLKRAARKLFVERGYHATRPQDIAREAGLGHGTFYLHYPDKKACFLAFVDDAREELHEYMKARQPAAPTLENTIAANLKAVYEYSAEHPGVLAAAMTDELVIDAEGSPAMPLLVRWGQDWADIVRLAQVTGHACATYNADIVGQAILGAIHQVAAEGARSLRGREEVLDNLTRFLVRALKP
;
A
#
# COMPACT_ATOMS: atom_id res chain seq x y z
N MET A 1 -10.93 -69.15 -5.85
CA MET A 1 -10.54 -68.35 -7.02
C MET A 1 -11.46 -67.15 -7.03
N GLU A 2 -11.12 -65.97 -6.88
CA GLU A 2 -10.03 -65.10 -7.18
C GLU A 2 -10.43 -63.72 -6.58
N GLN A 3 -9.78 -63.21 -5.61
CA GLN A 3 -8.72 -62.22 -5.70
C GLN A 3 -9.11 -60.84 -6.20
N ALA A 4 -8.94 -59.91 -5.27
CA ALA A 4 -8.27 -58.62 -5.41
C ALA A 4 -8.87 -57.61 -6.40
N THR A 5 -9.48 -56.61 -5.86
CA THR A 5 -9.32 -55.24 -6.39
C THR A 5 -8.84 -54.29 -5.30
N LEU A 6 -7.60 -53.88 -5.54
CA LEU A 6 -6.79 -52.95 -4.78
C LEU A 6 -7.41 -51.56 -4.70
N ASP A 7 -7.34 -51.05 -3.52
CA ASP A 7 -7.05 -49.69 -3.12
C ASP A 7 -6.46 -48.80 -4.23
N LYS A 8 -7.26 -47.83 -4.69
CA LYS A 8 -6.84 -46.64 -5.44
C LYS A 8 -7.74 -45.44 -5.06
N GLY A 9 -7.55 -44.89 -3.89
CA GLY A 9 -8.36 -43.77 -3.44
C GLY A 9 -7.70 -42.89 -2.39
N ALA A 10 -6.37 -42.68 -2.48
CA ALA A 10 -5.68 -41.89 -1.48
C ALA A 10 -4.58 -40.98 -2.06
N GLU A 11 -4.81 -40.32 -3.23
CA GLU A 11 -3.72 -39.51 -3.81
C GLU A 11 -4.12 -38.17 -4.46
N ASP A 12 -5.30 -37.62 -4.20
CA ASP A 12 -5.73 -36.40 -4.89
C ASP A 12 -6.20 -35.23 -4.00
N ALA A 13 -5.88 -35.25 -2.71
CA ALA A 13 -6.30 -34.14 -1.79
C ALA A 13 -5.20 -33.14 -1.46
N ARG A 14 -4.01 -33.19 -2.08
CA ARG A 14 -2.84 -32.36 -1.70
C ARG A 14 -2.58 -31.07 -2.48
N PRO A 15 -3.08 -30.80 -3.69
CA PRO A 15 -2.72 -29.57 -4.42
C PRO A 15 -3.45 -28.31 -3.97
N ALA A 16 -4.73 -28.40 -3.60
CA ALA A 16 -5.55 -27.22 -3.32
C ALA A 16 -5.14 -26.46 -2.02
N ARG A 17 -4.66 -27.19 -1.00
CA ARG A 17 -4.28 -26.62 0.29
C ARG A 17 -2.88 -25.97 0.29
N ARG A 18 -2.01 -26.32 -0.66
CA ARG A 18 -0.64 -25.79 -0.78
C ARG A 18 -0.57 -24.42 -1.45
N LYS A 19 -1.54 -24.08 -2.32
CA LYS A 19 -1.56 -22.79 -3.04
C LYS A 19 -1.69 -21.58 -2.12
N PRO A 20 -2.66 -21.51 -1.19
CA PRO A 20 -2.78 -20.35 -0.28
C PRO A 20 -1.56 -20.19 0.65
N GLU A 21 -0.99 -21.28 1.14
CA GLU A 21 0.17 -21.25 2.03
C GLU A 21 1.43 -20.76 1.29
N SER A 22 1.67 -21.26 0.07
CA SER A 22 2.81 -20.82 -0.75
C SER A 22 2.68 -19.36 -1.17
N LEU A 23 1.46 -18.88 -1.49
CA LEU A 23 1.20 -17.49 -1.77
C LEU A 23 1.52 -16.59 -0.55
N ALA A 24 1.06 -16.98 0.64
CA ALA A 24 1.35 -16.22 1.86
C ALA A 24 2.85 -16.15 2.18
N LYS A 25 3.60 -17.25 1.92
CA LYS A 25 5.07 -17.25 2.06
C LYS A 25 5.73 -16.32 1.04
N LEU A 26 5.29 -16.36 -0.23
CA LEU A 26 5.81 -15.46 -1.27
C LEU A 26 5.51 -14.00 -0.98
N LYS A 27 4.31 -13.65 -0.52
CA LYS A 27 3.95 -12.27 -0.13
C LYS A 27 4.86 -11.75 0.97
N ARG A 28 5.11 -12.53 2.03
CA ARG A 28 6.02 -12.13 3.13
C ARG A 28 7.45 -11.94 2.63
N ALA A 29 7.96 -12.87 1.83
CA ALA A 29 9.30 -12.81 1.27
C ALA A 29 9.47 -11.62 0.31
N ALA A 30 8.48 -11.37 -0.55
CA ALA A 30 8.45 -10.25 -1.48
C ALA A 30 8.47 -8.92 -0.71
N ARG A 31 7.58 -8.74 0.28
CA ARG A 31 7.54 -7.56 1.14
C ARG A 31 8.90 -7.29 1.78
N LYS A 32 9.50 -8.30 2.40
CA LYS A 32 10.82 -8.17 3.02
C LYS A 32 11.87 -7.70 2.02
N LEU A 33 11.98 -8.36 0.88
CA LEU A 33 13.01 -8.06 -0.11
C LEU A 33 12.80 -6.72 -0.82
N PHE A 34 11.55 -6.33 -1.11
CA PHE A 34 11.25 -5.03 -1.69
C PHE A 34 11.56 -3.89 -0.71
N VAL A 35 11.29 -4.07 0.57
CA VAL A 35 11.65 -3.08 1.61
C VAL A 35 13.17 -2.98 1.80
N GLU A 36 13.88 -4.12 1.82
CA GLU A 36 15.32 -4.15 2.08
C GLU A 36 16.16 -3.72 0.88
N ARG A 37 15.74 -4.00 -0.36
CA ARG A 37 16.57 -3.90 -1.56
C ARG A 37 15.95 -3.08 -2.68
N GLY A 38 14.66 -2.75 -2.58
CA GLY A 38 13.89 -2.12 -3.65
C GLY A 38 13.51 -3.10 -4.77
N TYR A 39 12.69 -2.59 -5.69
CA TYR A 39 12.19 -3.36 -6.84
C TYR A 39 13.32 -3.86 -7.75
N HIS A 40 14.25 -2.98 -8.14
CA HIS A 40 15.27 -3.30 -9.15
C HIS A 40 16.23 -4.40 -8.70
N ALA A 41 16.69 -4.34 -7.44
CA ALA A 41 17.65 -5.30 -6.91
C ALA A 41 17.01 -6.64 -6.46
N THR A 42 15.68 -6.76 -6.50
CA THR A 42 14.95 -7.97 -6.14
C THR A 42 14.64 -8.80 -7.39
N ARG A 43 14.89 -10.11 -7.33
CA ARG A 43 14.60 -11.06 -8.43
C ARG A 43 13.58 -12.10 -7.98
N PRO A 44 12.75 -12.66 -8.91
CA PRO A 44 11.78 -13.72 -8.60
C PRO A 44 12.39 -14.94 -7.87
N GLN A 45 13.61 -15.34 -8.30
CA GLN A 45 14.31 -16.44 -7.65
C GLN A 45 14.73 -16.13 -6.21
N ASP A 46 15.04 -14.88 -5.90
CA ASP A 46 15.38 -14.45 -4.53
C ASP A 46 14.16 -14.51 -3.63
N ILE A 47 13.00 -14.08 -4.14
CA ILE A 47 11.70 -14.17 -3.44
C ILE A 47 11.33 -15.63 -3.17
N ALA A 48 11.43 -16.51 -4.16
CA ALA A 48 11.16 -17.93 -3.99
C ALA A 48 12.08 -18.57 -2.94
N ARG A 49 13.38 -18.26 -3.01
CA ARG A 49 14.39 -18.75 -2.06
C ARG A 49 14.13 -18.26 -0.63
N GLU A 50 13.84 -16.96 -0.46
CA GLU A 50 13.49 -16.37 0.84
C GLU A 50 12.20 -17.00 1.42
N ALA A 51 11.25 -17.35 0.57
CA ALA A 51 10.02 -18.03 0.94
C ALA A 51 10.22 -19.54 1.27
N GLY A 52 11.43 -20.09 1.06
CA GLY A 52 11.69 -21.52 1.20
C GLY A 52 10.99 -22.38 0.14
N LEU A 53 10.80 -21.84 -1.08
CA LEU A 53 10.06 -22.47 -2.18
C LEU A 53 10.94 -22.63 -3.42
N GLY A 54 10.58 -23.61 -4.26
CA GLY A 54 11.22 -23.78 -5.56
C GLY A 54 10.93 -22.61 -6.50
N HIS A 55 11.89 -22.25 -7.36
CA HIS A 55 11.76 -21.13 -8.30
C HIS A 55 10.49 -21.18 -9.16
N GLY A 56 10.08 -22.35 -9.66
CA GLY A 56 8.86 -22.51 -10.42
C GLY A 56 7.58 -22.16 -9.64
N THR A 57 7.61 -22.27 -8.31
CA THR A 57 6.45 -21.94 -7.47
C THR A 57 6.11 -20.43 -7.52
N PHE A 58 7.08 -19.56 -7.72
CA PHE A 58 6.82 -18.14 -7.93
C PHE A 58 5.89 -17.90 -9.12
N TYR A 59 6.19 -18.53 -10.25
CA TYR A 59 5.44 -18.34 -11.49
C TYR A 59 4.06 -19.03 -11.49
N LEU A 60 3.77 -19.88 -10.52
CA LEU A 60 2.41 -20.38 -10.29
C LEU A 60 1.47 -19.33 -9.68
N HIS A 61 2.04 -18.26 -9.07
CA HIS A 61 1.29 -17.20 -8.40
C HIS A 61 1.40 -15.85 -9.10
N TYR A 62 2.56 -15.55 -9.66
CA TYR A 62 2.84 -14.25 -10.32
C TYR A 62 3.47 -14.50 -11.68
N PRO A 63 2.90 -13.96 -12.77
CA PRO A 63 3.49 -14.10 -14.11
C PRO A 63 4.89 -13.50 -14.20
N ASP A 64 5.17 -12.45 -13.45
CA ASP A 64 6.44 -11.74 -13.44
C ASP A 64 6.69 -11.00 -12.12
N LYS A 65 7.85 -10.34 -12.02
CA LYS A 65 8.23 -9.52 -10.86
C LYS A 65 7.31 -8.33 -10.67
N LYS A 66 6.86 -7.71 -11.77
CA LYS A 66 5.97 -6.55 -11.75
C LYS A 66 4.64 -6.89 -11.09
N ALA A 67 4.01 -7.99 -11.48
CA ALA A 67 2.75 -8.46 -10.87
C ALA A 67 2.92 -8.74 -9.37
N CYS A 68 4.05 -9.33 -8.96
CA CYS A 68 4.36 -9.55 -7.56
C CYS A 68 4.55 -8.24 -6.78
N PHE A 69 5.20 -7.25 -7.38
CA PHE A 69 5.40 -5.94 -6.75
C PHE A 69 4.08 -5.16 -6.65
N LEU A 70 3.26 -5.16 -7.69
CA LEU A 70 1.94 -4.54 -7.65
C LEU A 70 1.05 -5.14 -6.55
N ALA A 71 1.10 -6.46 -6.38
CA ALA A 71 0.40 -7.13 -5.28
C ALA A 71 0.93 -6.70 -3.89
N PHE A 72 2.25 -6.49 -3.74
CA PHE A 72 2.82 -5.93 -2.52
C PHE A 72 2.32 -4.51 -2.24
N VAL A 73 2.25 -3.67 -3.26
CA VAL A 73 1.77 -2.29 -3.12
C VAL A 73 0.29 -2.22 -2.80
N ASP A 74 -0.52 -3.07 -3.44
CA ASP A 74 -1.95 -3.19 -3.15
C ASP A 74 -2.19 -3.67 -1.69
N ASP A 75 -1.42 -4.65 -1.22
CA ASP A 75 -1.48 -5.11 0.17
C ASP A 75 -1.10 -3.96 1.14
N ALA A 76 -0.04 -3.20 0.85
CA ALA A 76 0.39 -2.08 1.70
C ALA A 76 -0.66 -0.94 1.73
N ARG A 77 -1.30 -0.67 0.59
CA ARG A 77 -2.40 0.30 0.51
C ARG A 77 -3.60 -0.12 1.34
N GLU A 78 -4.02 -1.37 1.21
CA GLU A 78 -5.16 -1.90 1.96
C GLU A 78 -4.89 -1.89 3.47
N GLU A 79 -3.68 -2.32 3.89
CA GLU A 79 -3.26 -2.26 5.30
C GLU A 79 -3.31 -0.82 5.83
N LEU A 80 -2.80 0.16 5.07
CA LEU A 80 -2.84 1.56 5.47
C LEU A 80 -4.28 2.08 5.52
N HIS A 81 -5.12 1.72 4.55
CA HIS A 81 -6.53 2.13 4.52
C HIS A 81 -7.28 1.63 5.77
N GLU A 82 -7.17 0.35 6.11
CA GLU A 82 -7.79 -0.20 7.32
C GLU A 82 -7.19 0.42 8.60
N TYR A 83 -5.89 0.72 8.60
CA TYR A 83 -5.23 1.38 9.72
C TYR A 83 -5.78 2.80 9.95
N MET A 84 -5.98 3.57 8.87
CA MET A 84 -6.59 4.91 8.89
C MET A 84 -8.06 4.83 9.32
N LYS A 85 -8.83 3.92 8.77
CA LYS A 85 -10.25 3.70 9.06
C LYS A 85 -10.50 3.39 10.55
N ALA A 86 -9.67 2.55 11.15
CA ALA A 86 -9.75 2.21 12.57
C ALA A 86 -9.49 3.40 13.53
N ARG A 87 -8.92 4.50 13.00
CA ARG A 87 -8.53 5.69 13.77
C ARG A 87 -9.37 6.93 13.46
N GLN A 88 -10.46 6.75 12.73
CA GLN A 88 -11.36 7.88 12.42
C GLN A 88 -12.02 8.46 13.70
N PRO A 89 -12.16 9.78 13.76
CA PRO A 89 -12.82 10.43 14.89
C PRO A 89 -14.32 10.09 14.95
N ALA A 90 -14.85 9.96 16.15
CA ALA A 90 -16.29 9.68 16.36
C ALA A 90 -17.20 10.81 15.84
N ALA A 91 -16.72 12.06 15.87
CA ALA A 91 -17.41 13.22 15.32
C ALA A 91 -16.50 13.87 14.24
N PRO A 92 -16.62 13.44 12.98
CA PRO A 92 -15.73 13.89 11.93
C PRO A 92 -15.96 15.35 11.56
N THR A 93 -14.91 16.17 11.62
CA THR A 93 -14.79 17.47 10.99
C THR A 93 -13.65 17.41 9.98
N LEU A 94 -13.60 18.34 9.03
CA LEU A 94 -12.48 18.36 8.08
C LEU A 94 -11.12 18.36 8.81
N GLU A 95 -10.99 19.17 9.86
CA GLU A 95 -9.75 19.31 10.61
C GLU A 95 -9.34 18.02 11.33
N ASN A 96 -10.24 17.43 12.13
CA ASN A 96 -9.90 16.22 12.88
C ASN A 96 -9.76 14.98 11.99
N THR A 97 -10.45 14.93 10.85
CA THR A 97 -10.29 13.86 9.84
C THR A 97 -8.92 13.95 9.18
N ILE A 98 -8.50 15.13 8.73
CA ILE A 98 -7.16 15.34 8.16
C ILE A 98 -6.09 15.01 9.20
N ALA A 99 -6.22 15.54 10.43
CA ALA A 99 -5.27 15.27 11.51
C ALA A 99 -5.15 13.78 11.83
N ALA A 100 -6.28 13.08 11.95
CA ALA A 100 -6.32 11.64 12.23
C ALA A 100 -5.64 10.83 11.11
N ASN A 101 -5.93 11.15 9.84
CA ASN A 101 -5.34 10.46 8.70
C ASN A 101 -3.83 10.71 8.60
N LEU A 102 -3.39 11.95 8.75
CA LEU A 102 -1.95 12.28 8.76
C LEU A 102 -1.23 11.54 9.90
N LYS A 103 -1.79 11.58 11.10
CA LYS A 103 -1.25 10.86 12.25
C LYS A 103 -1.17 9.35 11.97
N ALA A 104 -2.23 8.75 11.42
CA ALA A 104 -2.28 7.34 11.09
C ALA A 104 -1.20 6.94 10.05
N VAL A 105 -0.98 7.73 9.00
CA VAL A 105 0.10 7.51 8.01
C VAL A 105 1.47 7.47 8.70
N TYR A 106 1.73 8.42 9.60
CA TYR A 106 3.00 8.47 10.32
C TYR A 106 3.18 7.33 11.33
N GLU A 107 2.12 6.95 12.04
CA GLU A 107 2.15 5.81 12.96
C GLU A 107 2.37 4.51 12.22
N TYR A 108 1.64 4.28 11.13
CA TYR A 108 1.84 3.13 10.27
C TYR A 108 3.28 3.05 9.72
N SER A 109 3.84 4.18 9.27
CA SER A 109 5.23 4.23 8.80
C SER A 109 6.25 3.89 9.90
N ALA A 110 5.95 4.23 11.15
CA ALA A 110 6.82 3.88 12.28
C ALA A 110 6.70 2.40 12.67
N GLU A 111 5.50 1.84 12.63
CA GLU A 111 5.24 0.42 12.92
C GLU A 111 5.70 -0.52 11.79
N HIS A 112 5.70 -0.02 10.54
CA HIS A 112 6.09 -0.75 9.33
C HIS A 112 7.20 -0.02 8.56
N PRO A 113 8.44 0.05 9.11
CA PRO A 113 9.53 0.81 8.52
C PRO A 113 9.82 0.42 7.08
N GLY A 114 9.91 1.40 6.20
CA GLY A 114 10.29 1.22 4.79
C GLY A 114 9.17 0.74 3.86
N VAL A 115 8.02 0.27 4.38
CA VAL A 115 6.95 -0.29 3.53
C VAL A 115 6.37 0.76 2.59
N LEU A 116 5.97 1.93 3.10
CA LEU A 116 5.44 3.01 2.26
C LEU A 116 6.51 3.58 1.35
N ALA A 117 7.74 3.74 1.83
CA ALA A 117 8.87 4.20 1.01
C ALA A 117 9.13 3.25 -0.16
N ALA A 118 9.18 1.93 0.07
CA ALA A 118 9.36 0.93 -0.99
C ALA A 118 8.17 0.93 -1.96
N ALA A 119 6.94 1.03 -1.48
CA ALA A 119 5.75 1.05 -2.31
C ALA A 119 5.67 2.30 -3.21
N MET A 120 6.19 3.45 -2.76
CA MET A 120 6.10 4.73 -3.48
C MET A 120 7.31 5.05 -4.36
N THR A 121 8.50 4.51 -4.05
CA THR A 121 9.76 4.94 -4.70
C THR A 121 9.93 4.38 -6.11
N ASP A 122 9.48 3.15 -6.36
CA ASP A 122 9.74 2.44 -7.62
C ASP A 122 8.60 2.59 -8.66
N GLU A 123 7.58 3.36 -8.35
CA GLU A 123 6.36 3.48 -9.15
C GLU A 123 6.61 4.12 -10.52
N LEU A 124 7.33 5.24 -10.57
CA LEU A 124 7.62 5.95 -11.82
C LEU A 124 8.36 5.08 -12.85
N VAL A 125 9.16 4.14 -12.38
CA VAL A 125 9.93 3.23 -13.23
C VAL A 125 9.03 2.10 -13.75
N ILE A 126 8.06 1.66 -12.96
CA ILE A 126 7.13 0.57 -13.33
C ILE A 126 6.11 1.06 -14.36
N ASP A 127 5.65 2.31 -14.23
CA ASP A 127 4.72 2.91 -15.19
C ASP A 127 5.37 3.21 -16.53
N ALA A 128 6.68 3.48 -16.59
CA ALA A 128 7.43 3.67 -17.84
C ALA A 128 7.41 2.43 -18.77
N GLU A 129 7.09 1.25 -18.24
CA GLU A 129 6.96 0.01 -19.01
C GLU A 129 5.57 -0.20 -19.65
N GLY A 130 4.72 0.83 -19.70
CA GLY A 130 3.50 0.82 -20.52
C GLY A 130 2.33 0.01 -19.95
N SER A 131 2.13 0.00 -18.65
CA SER A 131 0.94 -0.60 -18.04
C SER A 131 -0.31 0.26 -18.28
N PRO A 132 -1.44 -0.32 -18.73
CA PRO A 132 -2.71 0.39 -18.81
C PRO A 132 -3.35 0.62 -17.43
N ALA A 133 -2.74 0.15 -16.35
CA ALA A 133 -3.24 0.37 -15.00
C ALA A 133 -3.02 1.83 -14.58
N MET A 134 -3.99 2.38 -13.85
CA MET A 134 -3.85 3.70 -13.25
C MET A 134 -2.62 3.73 -12.35
N PRO A 135 -1.74 4.75 -12.47
CA PRO A 135 -0.57 4.89 -11.61
C PRO A 135 -0.92 4.75 -10.13
N LEU A 136 -0.08 4.05 -9.38
CA LEU A 136 -0.34 3.74 -7.97
C LEU A 136 -0.49 5.00 -7.11
N LEU A 137 0.37 6.00 -7.31
CA LEU A 137 0.24 7.31 -6.63
C LEU A 137 -1.10 7.98 -6.96
N VAL A 138 -1.59 7.85 -8.19
CA VAL A 138 -2.91 8.37 -8.55
C VAL A 138 -4.01 7.67 -7.75
N ARG A 139 -3.92 6.34 -7.57
CA ARG A 139 -4.87 5.58 -6.75
C ARG A 139 -4.85 5.99 -5.28
N TRP A 140 -3.68 6.25 -4.72
CA TRP A 140 -3.55 6.75 -3.34
C TRP A 140 -4.07 8.18 -3.19
N GLY A 141 -3.84 9.01 -4.21
CA GLY A 141 -4.44 10.35 -4.26
C GLY A 141 -5.96 10.33 -4.34
N GLN A 142 -6.57 9.28 -4.94
CA GLN A 142 -8.03 9.11 -4.97
C GLN A 142 -8.63 8.93 -3.57
N ASP A 143 -7.96 8.22 -2.66
CA ASP A 143 -8.43 8.05 -1.29
C ASP A 143 -8.53 9.41 -0.57
N TRP A 144 -7.57 10.31 -0.81
CA TRP A 144 -7.64 11.69 -0.33
C TRP A 144 -8.70 12.52 -1.04
N ALA A 145 -8.87 12.32 -2.35
CA ALA A 145 -9.91 13.00 -3.12
C ALA A 145 -11.32 12.66 -2.60
N ASP A 146 -11.56 11.42 -2.17
CA ASP A 146 -12.85 11.01 -1.59
C ASP A 146 -13.14 11.73 -0.27
N ILE A 147 -12.13 11.94 0.57
CA ILE A 147 -12.24 12.74 1.79
C ILE A 147 -12.62 14.19 1.45
N VAL A 148 -11.96 14.77 0.46
CA VAL A 148 -12.25 16.14 0.00
C VAL A 148 -13.66 16.26 -0.56
N ARG A 149 -14.09 15.32 -1.43
CA ARG A 149 -15.46 15.30 -1.98
C ARG A 149 -16.52 15.23 -0.89
N LEU A 150 -16.32 14.35 0.09
CA LEU A 150 -17.25 14.26 1.21
C LEU A 150 -17.33 15.59 1.97
N ALA A 151 -16.19 16.23 2.23
CA ALA A 151 -16.14 17.53 2.89
C ALA A 151 -16.80 18.64 2.06
N GLN A 152 -16.69 18.62 0.72
CA GLN A 152 -17.35 19.56 -0.18
C GLN A 152 -18.88 19.37 -0.17
N VAL A 153 -19.36 18.13 -0.28
CA VAL A 153 -20.81 17.80 -0.24
C VAL A 153 -21.43 18.20 1.09
N THR A 154 -20.69 18.08 2.18
CA THR A 154 -21.16 18.47 3.54
C THR A 154 -20.93 19.94 3.88
N GLY A 155 -20.42 20.76 2.94
CA GLY A 155 -20.17 22.19 3.14
C GLY A 155 -18.98 22.53 4.03
N HIS A 156 -18.11 21.56 4.31
CA HIS A 156 -16.92 21.76 5.16
C HIS A 156 -15.65 22.08 4.37
N ALA A 157 -15.68 21.95 3.04
CA ALA A 157 -14.57 22.32 2.16
C ALA A 157 -15.06 23.15 0.96
N CYS A 158 -14.15 23.97 0.41
CA CYS A 158 -14.41 24.81 -0.75
C CYS A 158 -14.78 23.98 -1.97
N ALA A 159 -15.99 24.19 -2.51
CA ALA A 159 -16.51 23.43 -3.64
C ALA A 159 -15.92 23.85 -5.01
N THR A 160 -15.13 24.94 -5.06
CA THR A 160 -14.52 25.42 -6.30
C THR A 160 -13.31 24.60 -6.74
N TYR A 161 -12.71 23.82 -5.84
CA TYR A 161 -11.57 23.00 -6.15
C TYR A 161 -11.97 21.66 -6.75
N ASN A 162 -11.21 21.20 -7.73
CA ASN A 162 -11.34 19.82 -8.21
C ASN A 162 -10.75 18.86 -7.17
N ALA A 163 -11.58 17.99 -6.61
CA ALA A 163 -11.19 17.08 -5.53
C ALA A 163 -10.06 16.12 -5.94
N ASP A 164 -10.03 15.65 -7.21
CA ASP A 164 -8.98 14.74 -7.69
C ASP A 164 -7.61 15.42 -7.70
N ILE A 165 -7.56 16.68 -8.17
CA ILE A 165 -6.33 17.48 -8.17
C ILE A 165 -5.87 17.73 -6.72
N VAL A 166 -6.80 18.07 -5.84
CA VAL A 166 -6.49 18.33 -4.42
C VAL A 166 -6.01 17.06 -3.74
N GLY A 167 -6.63 15.91 -4.00
CA GLY A 167 -6.19 14.63 -3.44
C GLY A 167 -4.74 14.28 -3.82
N GLN A 168 -4.37 14.50 -5.08
CA GLN A 168 -2.98 14.33 -5.53
C GLN A 168 -2.03 15.34 -4.87
N ALA A 169 -2.45 16.60 -4.70
CA ALA A 169 -1.65 17.61 -4.03
C ALA A 169 -1.41 17.27 -2.54
N ILE A 170 -2.44 16.76 -1.85
CA ILE A 170 -2.31 16.29 -0.46
C ILE A 170 -1.31 15.15 -0.37
N LEU A 171 -1.44 14.13 -1.22
CA LEU A 171 -0.51 13.00 -1.27
C LEU A 171 0.93 13.47 -1.52
N GLY A 172 1.12 14.36 -2.51
CA GLY A 172 2.43 14.94 -2.82
C GLY A 172 3.02 15.70 -1.63
N ALA A 173 2.20 16.49 -0.93
CA ALA A 173 2.64 17.21 0.27
C ALA A 173 3.06 16.26 1.40
N ILE A 174 2.28 15.20 1.66
CA ILE A 174 2.61 14.18 2.66
C ILE A 174 3.92 13.49 2.31
N HIS A 175 4.06 13.04 1.07
CA HIS A 175 5.27 12.34 0.60
C HIS A 175 6.52 13.21 0.72
N GLN A 176 6.45 14.47 0.24
CA GLN A 176 7.60 15.38 0.28
C GLN A 176 7.99 15.77 1.71
N VAL A 177 6.99 16.05 2.56
CA VAL A 177 7.25 16.42 3.97
C VAL A 177 7.78 15.22 4.76
N ALA A 178 7.32 13.99 4.48
CA ALA A 178 7.89 12.79 5.10
C ALA A 178 9.34 12.55 4.70
N ALA A 179 9.68 12.76 3.42
CA ALA A 179 11.06 12.65 2.93
C ALA A 179 11.99 13.71 3.53
N GLU A 180 11.50 14.94 3.73
CA GLU A 180 12.25 16.01 4.37
C GLU A 180 12.35 15.82 5.88
N GLY A 181 11.27 15.36 6.54
CA GLY A 181 11.26 15.08 7.98
C GLY A 181 12.29 14.04 8.40
N ALA A 182 12.62 13.09 7.52
CA ALA A 182 13.69 12.12 7.75
C ALA A 182 15.10 12.77 7.73
N ARG A 183 15.24 13.95 7.14
CA ARG A 183 16.50 14.72 7.00
C ARG A 183 16.60 15.89 7.97
N SER A 184 15.48 16.40 8.45
CA SER A 184 15.42 17.56 9.33
C SER A 184 15.35 17.17 10.80
N LEU A 185 15.85 18.05 11.68
CA LEU A 185 15.79 17.87 13.14
C LEU A 185 14.41 18.28 13.73
N ARG A 186 13.40 18.47 12.89
CA ARG A 186 12.06 18.88 13.33
C ARG A 186 11.33 17.73 14.00
N GLY A 187 10.64 18.03 15.08
CA GLY A 187 9.81 17.06 15.78
C GLY A 187 8.62 16.62 14.93
N ARG A 188 8.27 15.34 15.03
CA ARG A 188 7.11 14.73 14.34
C ARG A 188 5.81 15.52 14.56
N GLU A 189 5.56 15.95 15.79
CA GLU A 189 4.35 16.70 16.17
C GLU A 189 4.28 18.05 15.46
N GLU A 190 5.40 18.75 15.36
CA GLU A 190 5.50 20.02 14.65
C GLU A 190 5.13 19.86 13.17
N VAL A 191 5.63 18.81 12.53
CA VAL A 191 5.34 18.51 11.12
C VAL A 191 3.86 18.23 10.91
N LEU A 192 3.27 17.37 11.75
CA LEU A 192 1.85 17.01 11.68
C LEU A 192 0.94 18.22 11.89
N ASP A 193 1.22 19.03 12.90
CA ASP A 193 0.43 20.22 13.22
C ASP A 193 0.50 21.27 12.09
N ASN A 194 1.69 21.54 11.57
CA ASN A 194 1.84 22.51 10.48
C ASN A 194 1.17 22.01 9.19
N LEU A 195 1.33 20.74 8.83
CA LEU A 195 0.71 20.19 7.63
C LEU A 195 -0.82 20.14 7.76
N THR A 196 -1.34 19.76 8.92
CA THR A 196 -2.80 19.79 9.20
C THR A 196 -3.34 21.21 9.05
N ARG A 197 -2.73 22.21 9.71
CA ARG A 197 -3.17 23.60 9.62
C ARG A 197 -3.11 24.16 8.20
N PHE A 198 -2.07 23.83 7.46
CA PHE A 198 -1.93 24.23 6.05
C PHE A 198 -3.07 23.67 5.21
N LEU A 199 -3.29 22.35 5.26
CA LEU A 199 -4.33 21.68 4.46
C LEU A 199 -5.74 22.16 4.82
N VAL A 200 -6.05 22.24 6.11
CA VAL A 200 -7.35 22.71 6.60
C VAL A 200 -7.61 24.15 6.14
N ARG A 201 -6.62 25.03 6.25
CA ARG A 201 -6.76 26.43 5.85
C ARG A 201 -6.93 26.59 4.35
N ALA A 202 -6.23 25.79 3.57
CA ALA A 202 -6.32 25.80 2.11
C ALA A 202 -7.69 25.28 1.60
N LEU A 203 -8.33 24.38 2.35
CA LEU A 203 -9.59 23.75 1.96
C LEU A 203 -10.84 24.42 2.52
N LYS A 204 -10.71 25.38 3.45
CA LYS A 204 -11.88 26.08 3.99
C LYS A 204 -12.71 26.75 2.89
N PRO A 205 -14.08 26.77 3.04
CA PRO A 205 -14.97 27.49 2.15
C PRO A 205 -14.67 28.97 2.04
#